data_287a489f065ed3184bb52ce183b27ef8
#
_entry.id   287a489f065ed3184bb52ce183b27ef8
#
_cell.length_a   1.000
_cell.length_b   1.000
_cell.length_c   1.000
_cell.angle_alpha   90.00
_cell.angle_beta   90.00
_cell.angle_gamma   90.00
#
_symmetry.space_group_name_H-M   'P 1'
#
loop_
_entity.id
_entity.type
_entity.pdbx_description
1 polymer ?
#
loop_
_entity_poly.entity_id
_entity_poly.type
_entity_poly.pdbx_seq_one_letter_code
_entity_poly.pdbx_strand_id
1 'polypeptide(L)'
;MLKSSGIVYSRTVTSTRDFSIPTEWLKWNPTCHHNSPDMEKLIEQFLSAKVGRDAKIFYIWGHSYEFTDNDNWQIIEDIAEKLSGRDDIFYATNMEIYKAVENFKRLEFSADGKTVYNPSCEPVWAAKPNCEAFKIEPGETLNL
;
A
#
# COMPACT_ATOMS: atom_id res chain seq x y z
N MET A 1 -7.76 23.97 -0.54
CA MET A 1 -8.30 23.89 0.84
C MET A 1 -7.62 22.79 1.66
N LEU A 2 -7.73 21.48 1.36
CA LEU A 2 -7.09 20.44 2.19
C LEU A 2 -5.57 20.56 2.32
N LYS A 3 -4.85 20.79 1.23
CA LYS A 3 -3.38 20.98 1.26
C LYS A 3 -2.93 22.17 2.12
N SER A 4 -3.65 23.27 2.10
CA SER A 4 -3.34 24.46 2.91
C SER A 4 -3.56 24.22 4.41
N SER A 5 -4.32 23.19 4.78
CA SER A 5 -4.57 22.76 6.16
C SER A 5 -3.61 21.65 6.62
N GLY A 6 -2.57 21.34 5.85
CA GLY A 6 -1.59 20.29 6.19
C GLY A 6 -2.08 18.85 6.02
N ILE A 7 -3.26 18.66 5.38
CA ILE A 7 -3.78 17.32 5.09
C ILE A 7 -3.04 16.74 3.88
N VAL A 8 -2.38 15.61 4.06
CA VAL A 8 -1.55 14.96 3.03
C VAL A 8 -2.26 13.86 2.26
N TYR A 9 -3.25 13.21 2.86
CA TYR A 9 -4.11 12.23 2.17
C TYR A 9 -5.56 12.32 2.66
N SER A 10 -6.49 11.84 1.86
CA SER A 10 -7.91 11.74 2.20
C SER A 10 -8.54 10.58 1.46
N ARG A 11 -9.20 9.67 2.19
CA ARG A 11 -9.94 8.54 1.61
C ARG A 11 -11.26 9.01 1.00
N THR A 12 -11.62 8.40 -0.14
CA THR A 12 -12.98 8.48 -0.70
C THR A 12 -13.77 7.20 -0.41
N VAL A 13 -14.96 7.07 -0.98
CA VAL A 13 -15.82 5.87 -0.87
C VAL A 13 -15.96 5.14 -2.21
N THR A 14 -15.23 5.57 -3.23
CA THR A 14 -15.33 4.98 -4.58
C THR A 14 -14.48 3.72 -4.67
N SER A 15 -15.10 2.56 -4.79
CA SER A 15 -14.40 1.30 -4.99
C SER A 15 -13.84 1.20 -6.41
N THR A 16 -12.53 0.99 -6.52
CA THR A 16 -11.82 0.90 -7.82
C THR A 16 -11.70 -0.52 -8.33
N ARG A 17 -11.69 -1.52 -7.46
CA ARG A 17 -11.29 -2.91 -7.74
C ARG A 17 -9.87 -3.02 -8.30
N ASP A 18 -9.03 -2.04 -8.00
CA ASP A 18 -7.65 -1.93 -8.42
C ASP A 18 -6.71 -1.91 -7.21
N PHE A 19 -5.47 -2.31 -7.42
CA PHE A 19 -4.43 -2.39 -6.39
C PHE A 19 -3.32 -1.36 -6.61
N SER A 20 -3.49 -0.44 -7.52
CA SER A 20 -2.49 0.57 -7.86
C SER A 20 -2.28 1.57 -6.71
N ILE A 21 -1.03 2.03 -6.56
CA ILE A 21 -0.71 3.16 -5.68
C ILE A 21 -1.45 4.40 -6.20
N PRO A 22 -2.11 5.17 -5.31
CA PRO A 22 -2.84 6.36 -5.73
C PRO A 22 -1.90 7.42 -6.33
N THR A 23 -2.31 8.02 -7.42
CA THR A 23 -1.62 9.17 -8.01
C THR A 23 -2.02 10.48 -7.35
N GLU A 24 -3.21 10.53 -6.73
CA GLU A 24 -3.76 11.69 -6.03
C GLU A 24 -4.16 11.31 -4.60
N TRP A 25 -3.25 11.55 -3.64
CA TRP A 25 -3.45 11.19 -2.24
C TRP A 25 -4.69 11.83 -1.59
N LEU A 26 -5.10 13.01 -2.00
CA LEU A 26 -6.31 13.67 -1.49
C LEU A 26 -7.62 13.11 -2.05
N LYS A 27 -7.52 12.15 -2.98
CA LYS A 27 -8.62 11.35 -3.53
C LYS A 27 -8.27 9.86 -3.52
N TRP A 28 -7.75 9.38 -2.42
CA TRP A 28 -7.37 7.97 -2.31
C TRP A 28 -8.60 7.08 -2.32
N ASN A 29 -8.88 6.51 -3.46
CA ASN A 29 -9.97 5.57 -3.65
C ASN A 29 -9.60 4.21 -3.09
N PRO A 30 -10.45 3.56 -2.25
CA PRO A 30 -10.20 2.21 -1.78
C PRO A 30 -10.37 1.16 -2.89
N THR A 31 -9.78 -0.02 -2.69
CA THR A 31 -10.00 -1.16 -3.57
C THR A 31 -11.47 -1.59 -3.53
N CYS A 32 -12.02 -1.79 -2.34
CA CYS A 32 -13.43 -2.18 -2.18
C CYS A 32 -13.95 -1.88 -0.77
N HIS A 33 -15.27 -1.93 -0.63
CA HIS A 33 -15.95 -1.99 0.66
C HIS A 33 -15.91 -3.42 1.22
N HIS A 34 -15.91 -3.59 2.55
CA HIS A 34 -15.87 -4.92 3.17
C HIS A 34 -17.01 -5.84 2.74
N ASN A 35 -18.19 -5.29 2.40
CA ASN A 35 -19.34 -6.03 1.87
C ASN A 35 -19.32 -6.20 0.34
N SER A 36 -18.17 -6.02 -0.32
CA SER A 36 -18.11 -6.18 -1.76
C SER A 36 -18.42 -7.62 -2.16
N PRO A 37 -19.32 -7.86 -3.14
CA PRO A 37 -19.56 -9.21 -3.65
C PRO A 37 -18.34 -9.83 -4.33
N ASP A 38 -17.38 -9.00 -4.73
CA ASP A 38 -16.12 -9.41 -5.36
C ASP A 38 -14.99 -9.67 -4.34
N MET A 39 -15.25 -9.60 -3.02
CA MET A 39 -14.19 -9.65 -1.99
C MET A 39 -13.27 -10.87 -2.15
N GLU A 40 -13.82 -12.06 -2.25
CA GLU A 40 -13.05 -13.31 -2.41
C GLU A 40 -12.13 -13.26 -3.64
N LYS A 41 -12.69 -12.86 -4.77
CA LYS A 41 -11.96 -12.72 -6.02
C LYS A 41 -10.82 -11.68 -5.90
N LEU A 42 -11.08 -10.56 -5.23
CA LEU A 42 -10.07 -9.51 -5.02
C LEU A 42 -8.96 -9.99 -4.10
N ILE A 43 -9.27 -10.74 -3.03
CA ILE A 43 -8.27 -11.38 -2.17
C ILE A 43 -7.40 -12.35 -2.98
N GLU A 44 -8.00 -13.25 -3.75
CA GLU A 44 -7.27 -14.20 -4.60
C GLU A 44 -6.36 -13.48 -5.61
N GLN A 45 -6.86 -12.44 -6.27
CA GLN A 45 -6.10 -11.63 -7.21
C GLN A 45 -4.91 -10.92 -6.54
N PHE A 46 -5.13 -10.37 -5.35
CA PHE A 46 -4.06 -9.70 -4.61
C PHE A 46 -2.99 -10.70 -4.16
N LEU A 47 -3.39 -11.83 -3.58
CA LEU A 47 -2.48 -12.86 -3.10
C LEU A 47 -1.73 -13.60 -4.22
N SER A 48 -2.35 -13.72 -5.40
CA SER A 48 -1.70 -14.31 -6.58
C SER A 48 -0.83 -13.34 -7.36
N ALA A 49 -0.92 -12.04 -7.03
CA ALA A 49 -0.14 -11.02 -7.71
C ALA A 49 1.35 -11.25 -7.43
N LYS A 50 2.10 -11.57 -8.47
CA LYS A 50 3.56 -11.70 -8.34
C LYS A 50 4.16 -10.37 -7.90
N VAL A 51 5.14 -10.41 -7.02
CA VAL A 51 6.03 -9.29 -6.75
C VAL A 51 6.63 -8.88 -8.10
N GLY A 52 6.28 -7.70 -8.57
CA GLY A 52 6.64 -7.19 -9.88
C GLY A 52 7.22 -5.77 -9.78
N ARG A 53 7.24 -5.07 -10.91
CA ARG A 53 7.73 -3.68 -10.97
C ARG A 53 6.93 -2.71 -10.11
N ASP A 54 5.63 -3.00 -9.91
CA ASP A 54 4.70 -2.08 -9.27
C ASP A 54 4.25 -2.66 -7.93
N ALA A 55 4.48 -1.91 -6.86
CA ALA A 55 3.91 -2.21 -5.56
C ALA A 55 2.37 -2.12 -5.64
N LYS A 56 1.70 -2.97 -4.86
CA LYS A 56 0.24 -3.08 -4.85
C LYS A 56 -0.31 -2.77 -3.48
N ILE A 57 -1.46 -2.12 -3.43
CA ILE A 57 -2.18 -1.81 -2.20
C ILE A 57 -3.56 -2.47 -2.24
N PHE A 58 -3.88 -3.27 -1.22
CA PHE A 58 -5.24 -3.73 -0.99
C PHE A 58 -5.87 -2.89 0.10
N TYR A 59 -6.72 -1.96 -0.28
CA TYR A 59 -7.36 -1.01 0.62
C TYR A 59 -8.84 -1.34 0.79
N ILE A 60 -9.17 -1.96 1.92
CA ILE A 60 -10.55 -2.27 2.31
C ILE A 60 -11.06 -1.14 3.21
N TRP A 61 -12.32 -0.76 3.04
CA TRP A 61 -12.98 0.23 3.88
C TRP A 61 -14.36 -0.22 4.31
N GLY A 62 -14.92 0.45 5.28
CA GLY A 62 -16.26 0.23 5.81
C GLY A 62 -16.40 0.83 7.20
N HIS A 63 -17.49 0.52 7.89
CA HIS A 63 -17.75 1.02 9.23
C HIS A 63 -18.02 -0.16 10.17
N SER A 64 -17.50 -0.10 11.38
CA SER A 64 -17.64 -1.18 12.36
C SER A 64 -19.11 -1.43 12.79
N TYR A 65 -19.93 -0.37 12.82
CA TYR A 65 -21.34 -0.50 13.15
C TYR A 65 -22.12 -1.37 12.15
N GLU A 66 -21.68 -1.43 10.89
CA GLU A 66 -22.32 -2.24 9.84
C GLU A 66 -22.26 -3.74 10.17
N PHE A 67 -21.20 -4.20 10.83
CA PHE A 67 -21.09 -5.60 11.27
C PHE A 67 -22.06 -5.89 12.42
N THR A 68 -22.26 -4.94 13.32
CA THR A 68 -23.23 -5.08 14.43
C THR A 68 -24.65 -5.06 13.92
N ASP A 69 -24.98 -4.11 13.04
CA ASP A 69 -26.34 -3.94 12.50
C ASP A 69 -26.80 -5.12 11.64
N ASN A 70 -25.84 -5.80 11.00
CA ASN A 70 -26.10 -6.96 10.13
C ASN A 70 -25.76 -8.31 10.79
N ASP A 71 -25.29 -8.33 12.05
CA ASP A 71 -24.85 -9.53 12.78
C ASP A 71 -23.89 -10.41 11.96
N ASN A 72 -22.88 -9.77 11.35
CA ASN A 72 -21.98 -10.41 10.38
C ASN A 72 -20.49 -10.12 10.60
N TRP A 73 -20.04 -10.01 11.85
CA TRP A 73 -18.64 -9.82 12.22
C TRP A 73 -17.69 -10.84 11.58
N GLN A 74 -18.20 -12.05 11.31
CA GLN A 74 -17.43 -13.11 10.66
C GLN A 74 -16.81 -12.66 9.33
N ILE A 75 -17.43 -11.74 8.60
CA ILE A 75 -16.91 -11.25 7.32
C ILE A 75 -15.52 -10.64 7.49
N ILE A 76 -15.32 -9.76 8.47
CA ILE A 76 -14.02 -9.11 8.67
C ILE A 76 -13.00 -10.06 9.27
N GLU A 77 -13.45 -11.00 10.11
CA GLU A 77 -12.59 -12.04 10.67
C GLU A 77 -12.05 -12.96 9.57
N ASP A 78 -12.90 -13.43 8.66
CA ASP A 78 -12.53 -14.26 7.51
C ASP A 78 -11.54 -13.53 6.57
N ILE A 79 -11.79 -12.24 6.30
CA ILE A 79 -10.90 -11.41 5.50
C ILE A 79 -9.52 -11.28 6.19
N ALA A 80 -9.52 -11.01 7.50
CA ALA A 80 -8.30 -10.88 8.27
C ALA A 80 -7.51 -12.20 8.32
N GLU A 81 -8.18 -13.34 8.51
CA GLU A 81 -7.55 -14.65 8.52
C GLU A 81 -6.87 -14.96 7.17
N LYS A 82 -7.56 -14.71 6.05
CA LYS A 82 -7.01 -14.95 4.70
C LYS A 82 -5.81 -14.10 4.35
N LEU A 83 -5.77 -12.87 4.86
CA LEU A 83 -4.71 -11.92 4.54
C LEU A 83 -3.57 -11.92 5.56
N SER A 84 -3.77 -12.43 6.79
CA SER A 84 -2.79 -12.35 7.88
C SER A 84 -1.61 -13.33 7.72
N GLY A 85 -0.54 -13.09 8.52
CA GLY A 85 0.58 -14.01 8.68
C GLY A 85 1.48 -14.19 7.46
N ARG A 86 1.53 -13.23 6.57
CA ARG A 86 2.32 -13.28 5.34
C ARG A 86 3.50 -12.32 5.39
N ASP A 87 4.69 -12.82 5.09
CA ASP A 87 5.93 -12.03 5.08
C ASP A 87 6.08 -11.16 3.82
N ASP A 88 5.27 -11.42 2.78
CA ASP A 88 5.25 -10.66 1.53
C ASP A 88 4.21 -9.52 1.53
N ILE A 89 3.51 -9.30 2.65
CA ILE A 89 2.54 -8.22 2.82
C ILE A 89 2.99 -7.25 3.91
N PHE A 90 3.08 -5.98 3.57
CA PHE A 90 3.27 -4.89 4.51
C PHE A 90 1.92 -4.44 5.07
N TYR A 91 1.59 -4.87 6.30
CA TYR A 91 0.40 -4.43 7.02
C TYR A 91 0.65 -3.05 7.60
N ALA A 92 -0.03 -2.05 7.11
CA ALA A 92 0.31 -0.67 7.40
C ALA A 92 -0.92 0.23 7.55
N THR A 93 -0.75 1.27 8.32
CA THR A 93 -1.69 2.39 8.36
C THR A 93 -1.58 3.23 7.09
N ASN A 94 -2.61 4.02 6.80
CA ASN A 94 -2.59 4.94 5.65
C ASN A 94 -1.40 5.90 5.67
N MET A 95 -0.98 6.35 6.85
CA MET A 95 0.16 7.25 6.98
C MET A 95 1.48 6.55 6.68
N GLU A 96 1.65 5.31 7.11
CA GLU A 96 2.85 4.51 6.82
C GLU A 96 2.97 4.23 5.32
N ILE A 97 1.86 3.88 4.66
CA ILE A 97 1.86 3.70 3.20
C ILE A 97 2.22 5.01 2.48
N TYR A 98 1.59 6.13 2.88
CA TYR A 98 1.89 7.44 2.33
C TYR A 98 3.39 7.77 2.45
N LYS A 99 3.94 7.62 3.65
CA LYS A 99 5.37 7.87 3.92
C LYS A 99 6.28 6.95 3.12
N ALA A 100 5.98 5.65 3.06
CA ALA A 100 6.79 4.69 2.31
C ALA A 100 6.88 5.07 0.83
N VAL A 101 5.75 5.44 0.21
CA VAL A 101 5.70 5.86 -1.19
C VAL A 101 6.42 7.21 -1.41
N GLU A 102 6.23 8.18 -0.53
CA GLU A 102 6.89 9.48 -0.66
C GLU A 102 8.41 9.38 -0.41
N ASN A 103 8.85 8.52 0.51
CA ASN A 103 10.28 8.26 0.73
C ASN A 103 10.90 7.54 -0.47
N PHE A 104 10.20 6.56 -1.06
CA PHE A 104 10.66 5.90 -2.29
C PHE A 104 10.84 6.89 -3.45
N LYS A 105 9.93 7.84 -3.63
CA LYS A 105 10.02 8.89 -4.66
C LYS A 105 11.19 9.86 -4.45
N ARG A 106 11.74 9.93 -3.24
CA ARG A 106 12.89 10.77 -2.92
C ARG A 106 14.24 10.12 -3.19
N LEU A 107 14.25 8.81 -3.46
CA LEU A 107 15.50 8.13 -3.79
C LEU A 107 16.20 8.81 -4.96
N GLU A 108 17.50 9.04 -4.80
CA GLU A 108 18.33 9.67 -5.80
C GLU A 108 19.21 8.62 -6.48
N PHE A 109 19.08 8.52 -7.80
CA PHE A 109 19.86 7.57 -8.60
C PHE A 109 20.98 8.28 -9.33
N SER A 110 22.15 7.62 -9.43
CA SER A 110 23.22 8.08 -10.31
C SER A 110 22.77 8.10 -11.78
N ALA A 111 23.43 8.92 -12.59
CA ALA A 111 23.11 9.06 -14.01
C ALA A 111 23.22 7.74 -14.81
N ASP A 112 24.09 6.83 -14.37
CA ASP A 112 24.26 5.50 -14.97
C ASP A 112 23.38 4.42 -14.34
N GLY A 113 22.55 4.78 -13.34
CA GLY A 113 21.65 3.88 -12.63
C GLY A 113 22.31 2.83 -11.76
N LYS A 114 23.61 2.94 -11.46
CA LYS A 114 24.36 1.93 -10.69
C LYS A 114 24.39 2.18 -9.20
N THR A 115 24.06 3.38 -8.75
CA THR A 115 23.97 3.71 -7.34
C THR A 115 22.62 4.35 -7.01
N VAL A 116 22.19 4.16 -5.76
CA VAL A 116 20.99 4.79 -5.21
C VAL A 116 21.33 5.35 -3.83
N TYR A 117 20.88 6.58 -3.55
CA TYR A 117 21.01 7.23 -2.26
C TYR A 117 19.63 7.44 -1.62
N ASN A 118 19.51 7.18 -0.32
CA ASN A 118 18.31 7.44 0.45
C ASN A 118 18.44 8.74 1.29
N PRO A 119 17.89 9.86 0.84
CA PRO A 119 17.93 11.13 1.58
C PRO A 119 16.90 11.22 2.70
N SER A 120 16.07 10.19 2.90
CA SER A 120 15.01 10.20 3.92
C SER A 120 15.52 9.81 5.31
N CYS A 121 14.72 10.08 6.34
CA CYS A 121 15.03 9.69 7.72
C CYS A 121 14.56 8.26 8.07
N GLU A 122 13.98 7.55 7.13
CA GLU A 122 13.44 6.19 7.31
C GLU A 122 14.05 5.25 6.26
N PRO A 123 14.19 3.95 6.56
CA PRO A 123 14.65 3.00 5.58
C PRO A 123 13.65 2.87 4.42
N VAL A 124 14.15 2.68 3.22
CA VAL A 124 13.35 2.49 2.02
C VAL A 124 13.60 1.11 1.44
N TRP A 125 12.53 0.38 1.17
CA TRP A 125 12.59 -0.88 0.46
C TRP A 125 12.37 -0.67 -1.03
N ALA A 126 13.20 -1.30 -1.83
CA ALA A 126 13.11 -1.29 -3.28
C ALA A 126 13.35 -2.69 -3.85
N ALA A 127 13.07 -2.90 -5.11
CA ALA A 127 13.36 -4.16 -5.79
C ALA A 127 14.06 -3.91 -7.13
N LYS A 128 15.01 -4.77 -7.46
CA LYS A 128 15.63 -4.83 -8.79
C LYS A 128 14.63 -5.39 -9.83
N PRO A 129 14.89 -5.22 -11.12
CA PRO A 129 14.03 -5.78 -12.16
C PRO A 129 13.82 -7.31 -12.09
N ASN A 130 14.74 -8.04 -11.45
CA ASN A 130 14.64 -9.47 -11.17
C ASN A 130 13.81 -9.81 -9.92
N CYS A 131 13.14 -8.84 -9.33
CA CYS A 131 12.33 -8.96 -8.10
C CYS A 131 13.13 -9.26 -6.82
N GLU A 132 14.44 -9.07 -6.82
CA GLU A 132 15.25 -9.12 -5.61
C GLU A 132 15.03 -7.85 -4.79
N ALA A 133 14.41 -8.00 -3.62
CA ALA A 133 14.17 -6.89 -2.70
C ALA A 133 15.44 -6.54 -1.93
N PHE A 134 15.68 -5.24 -1.72
CA PHE A 134 16.77 -4.72 -0.92
C PHE A 134 16.31 -3.51 -0.11
N LYS A 135 17.02 -3.26 0.97
CA LYS A 135 16.77 -2.16 1.90
C LYS A 135 17.87 -1.12 1.76
N ILE A 136 17.50 0.14 1.83
CA ILE A 136 18.43 1.27 1.81
C ILE A 136 18.22 2.05 3.10
N GLU A 137 19.21 2.06 3.98
CA GLU A 137 19.11 2.76 5.26
C GLU A 137 19.13 4.30 5.07
N PRO A 138 18.65 5.07 6.07
CA PRO A 138 18.72 6.52 6.04
C PRO A 138 20.14 7.04 5.79
N GLY A 139 20.33 7.90 4.79
CA GLY A 139 21.62 8.47 4.42
C GLY A 139 22.57 7.50 3.73
N GLU A 140 22.14 6.28 3.42
CA GLU A 140 22.96 5.28 2.75
C GLU A 140 23.02 5.50 1.24
N THR A 141 24.19 5.22 0.66
CA THR A 141 24.38 5.05 -0.79
C THR A 141 24.73 3.60 -1.08
N LEU A 142 23.91 2.94 -1.89
CA LEU A 142 24.03 1.53 -2.26
C LEU A 142 24.43 1.40 -3.73
N ASN A 143 25.33 0.43 -4.03
CA ASN A 143 25.61 -0.02 -5.39
C ASN A 143 24.59 -1.08 -5.82
N LEU A 144 23.97 -0.91 -7.00
CA LEU A 144 22.89 -1.73 -7.55
C LEU A 144 23.42 -2.86 -8.45
#